data_8f8771c48f15933f7823862a505a74a3
#
_entry.id   8f8771c48f15933f7823862a505a74a3
#
_cell.length_a   1.000
_cell.length_b   1.000
_cell.length_c   1.000
_cell.angle_alpha   90.00
_cell.angle_beta   90.00
_cell.angle_gamma   90.00
#
_symmetry.space_group_name_H-M   'P 1'
#
loop_
_entity.id
_entity.type
_entity.pdbx_description
1 polymer ?
#
loop_
_entity_poly.entity_id
_entity_poly.type
_entity_poly.pdbx_seq_one_letter_code
_entity_poly.pdbx_strand_id
1 'polypeptide(L)'
;MLKKEIILALQALNGFGLSTIKSLSDFATTLNLEDDFDANKLLDFLSFAKAKKALKRVKVEDLSLSILQNALDLAKLQIEKASKLGIKIISINDNCYPHLLKDLLNDKQKNVAPILLYAKGNTDLLNQKSVAIIGSRTPTIEGEKAATYFSKEFASNGFNIVSGLALGCDALAHQSALKANGATTAILAHGLDVSIYPKENKDLAKSIVENNGLLISEYGDRKSVV
;
A
#
# COMPACT_ATOMS: atom_id res chain seq x y z
N MET A 1 -8.86 -12.05 -12.17
CA MET A 1 -7.72 -11.33 -11.52
C MET A 1 -7.38 -12.00 -10.20
N LEU A 2 -6.09 -12.04 -9.81
CA LEU A 2 -5.72 -12.63 -8.51
C LEU A 2 -6.28 -11.80 -7.35
N LYS A 3 -6.93 -12.48 -6.41
CA LYS A 3 -7.39 -11.89 -5.15
C LYS A 3 -6.19 -11.57 -4.25
N LYS A 4 -6.35 -10.64 -3.32
CA LYS A 4 -5.29 -10.20 -2.38
C LYS A 4 -4.73 -11.35 -1.54
N GLU A 5 -5.55 -12.36 -1.20
CA GLU A 5 -5.13 -13.57 -0.48
C GLU A 5 -4.04 -14.32 -1.25
N ILE A 6 -4.23 -14.48 -2.57
CA ILE A 6 -3.27 -15.17 -3.44
C ILE A 6 -2.01 -14.33 -3.64
N ILE A 7 -2.17 -13.01 -3.79
CA ILE A 7 -1.03 -12.09 -3.89
C ILE A 7 -0.15 -12.18 -2.63
N LEU A 8 -0.77 -12.17 -1.43
CA LEU A 8 -0.07 -12.32 -0.15
C LEU A 8 0.61 -13.69 -0.03
N ALA A 9 -0.09 -14.77 -0.39
CA ALA A 9 0.48 -16.12 -0.39
C ALA A 9 1.70 -16.22 -1.31
N LEU A 10 1.61 -15.66 -2.52
CA LEU A 10 2.74 -15.63 -3.45
C LEU A 10 3.91 -14.79 -2.93
N GLN A 11 3.65 -13.66 -2.25
CA GLN A 11 4.70 -12.85 -1.63
C GLN A 11 5.48 -13.60 -0.52
N ALA A 12 4.85 -14.57 0.13
CA ALA A 12 5.49 -15.40 1.15
C ALA A 12 6.41 -16.48 0.55
N LEU A 13 6.33 -16.74 -0.75
CA LEU A 13 7.11 -17.76 -1.44
C LEU A 13 8.40 -17.21 -2.04
N ASN A 14 9.47 -18.00 -1.98
CA ASN A 14 10.74 -17.63 -2.58
C ASN A 14 10.63 -17.53 -4.13
N GLY A 15 11.22 -16.47 -4.69
CA GLY A 15 11.24 -16.26 -6.15
C GLY A 15 10.03 -15.48 -6.69
N PHE A 16 9.01 -15.21 -5.88
CA PHE A 16 7.84 -14.44 -6.26
C PHE A 16 8.00 -12.95 -5.91
N GLY A 17 8.87 -12.26 -6.62
CA GLY A 17 9.01 -10.81 -6.51
C GLY A 17 7.86 -10.06 -7.20
N LEU A 18 7.82 -8.72 -7.02
CA LEU A 18 6.77 -7.84 -7.53
C LEU A 18 6.45 -8.06 -9.02
N SER A 19 7.47 -8.11 -9.89
CA SER A 19 7.28 -8.30 -11.34
C SER A 19 6.70 -9.67 -11.68
N THR A 20 7.07 -10.71 -10.94
CA THR A 20 6.54 -12.06 -11.12
C THR A 20 5.07 -12.12 -10.77
N ILE A 21 4.69 -11.53 -9.62
CA ILE A 21 3.29 -11.53 -9.17
C ILE A 21 2.42 -10.67 -10.10
N LYS A 22 2.92 -9.53 -10.61
CA LYS A 22 2.21 -8.75 -11.63
C LYS A 22 1.96 -9.56 -12.90
N SER A 23 3.00 -10.21 -13.44
CA SER A 23 2.84 -11.07 -14.63
C SER A 23 1.82 -12.19 -14.42
N LEU A 24 1.76 -12.77 -13.22
CA LEU A 24 0.76 -13.78 -12.87
C LEU A 24 -0.64 -13.19 -12.74
N SER A 25 -0.76 -11.97 -12.18
CA SER A 25 -2.05 -11.26 -12.07
C SER A 25 -2.60 -10.91 -13.47
N ASP A 26 -1.76 -10.42 -14.37
CA ASP A 26 -2.14 -10.14 -15.76
C ASP A 26 -2.54 -11.43 -16.48
N PHE A 27 -1.78 -12.50 -16.30
CA PHE A 27 -2.12 -13.80 -16.86
C PHE A 27 -3.43 -14.36 -16.33
N ALA A 28 -3.71 -14.25 -15.03
CA ALA A 28 -4.98 -14.66 -14.43
C ALA A 28 -6.16 -13.84 -15.00
N THR A 29 -5.94 -12.56 -15.30
CA THR A 29 -6.94 -11.70 -15.94
C THR A 29 -7.28 -12.19 -17.34
N THR A 30 -6.28 -12.60 -18.14
CA THR A 30 -6.54 -13.14 -19.50
C THR A 30 -7.34 -14.45 -19.48
N LEU A 31 -7.32 -15.17 -18.36
CA LEU A 31 -8.06 -16.43 -18.17
C LEU A 31 -9.43 -16.22 -17.50
N ASN A 32 -9.82 -14.97 -17.19
CA ASN A 32 -11.02 -14.64 -16.42
C ASN A 32 -11.12 -15.41 -15.08
N LEU A 33 -9.98 -15.71 -14.46
CA LEU A 33 -9.95 -16.42 -13.18
C LEU A 33 -10.35 -15.47 -12.05
N GLU A 34 -11.43 -15.80 -11.36
CA GLU A 34 -11.93 -15.09 -10.17
C GLU A 34 -12.12 -16.04 -8.98
N ASP A 35 -11.71 -17.29 -9.12
CA ASP A 35 -11.96 -18.36 -8.16
C ASP A 35 -11.16 -18.24 -6.87
N ASP A 36 -11.69 -18.85 -5.81
CA ASP A 36 -10.94 -19.13 -4.59
C ASP A 36 -9.95 -20.27 -4.87
N PHE A 37 -8.69 -20.01 -4.54
CA PHE A 37 -7.63 -20.99 -4.69
C PHE A 37 -7.45 -21.76 -3.36
N ASP A 38 -7.51 -23.08 -3.44
CA ASP A 38 -6.84 -23.96 -2.50
C ASP A 38 -5.42 -24.29 -3.00
N ALA A 39 -4.67 -25.08 -2.26
CA ALA A 39 -3.28 -25.40 -2.64
C ALA A 39 -3.18 -26.17 -3.95
N ASN A 40 -4.16 -27.04 -4.28
CA ASN A 40 -4.17 -27.79 -5.54
C ASN A 40 -4.41 -26.87 -6.72
N LYS A 41 -5.47 -26.06 -6.67
CA LYS A 41 -5.78 -25.07 -7.72
C LYS A 41 -4.64 -24.08 -7.92
N LEU A 42 -3.97 -23.67 -6.84
CA LEU A 42 -2.83 -22.76 -6.93
C LEU A 42 -1.65 -23.44 -7.64
N LEU A 43 -1.35 -24.71 -7.32
CA LEU A 43 -0.31 -25.47 -7.99
C LEU A 43 -0.59 -25.66 -9.48
N ASP A 44 -1.83 -26.01 -9.81
CA ASP A 44 -2.29 -26.18 -11.22
C ASP A 44 -2.16 -24.86 -11.99
N PHE A 45 -2.60 -23.75 -11.40
CA PHE A 45 -2.45 -22.43 -12.00
C PHE A 45 -0.99 -22.04 -12.23
N LEU A 46 -0.10 -22.25 -11.27
CA LEU A 46 1.33 -21.95 -11.39
C LEU A 46 1.99 -22.85 -12.45
N SER A 47 1.64 -24.12 -12.50
CA SER A 47 2.12 -25.08 -13.50
C SER A 47 1.67 -24.68 -14.91
N PHE A 48 0.40 -24.27 -15.07
CA PHE A 48 -0.12 -23.77 -16.33
C PHE A 48 0.54 -22.46 -16.75
N ALA A 49 0.71 -21.51 -15.82
CA ALA A 49 1.42 -20.26 -16.07
C ALA A 49 2.88 -20.48 -16.50
N LYS A 50 3.55 -21.50 -15.90
CA LYS A 50 4.89 -21.93 -16.29
C LYS A 50 4.92 -22.47 -17.72
N ALA A 51 4.01 -23.38 -18.06
CA ALA A 51 3.87 -23.96 -19.41
C ALA A 51 3.59 -22.88 -20.47
N LYS A 52 2.82 -21.86 -20.15
CA LYS A 52 2.50 -20.71 -21.00
C LYS A 52 3.57 -19.60 -20.99
N LYS A 53 4.70 -19.80 -20.30
CA LYS A 53 5.83 -18.86 -20.17
C LYS A 53 5.48 -17.53 -19.46
N ALA A 54 4.34 -17.46 -18.78
CA ALA A 54 3.95 -16.33 -17.94
C ALA A 54 4.77 -16.29 -16.63
N LEU A 55 5.29 -17.45 -16.20
CA LEU A 55 6.15 -17.63 -15.04
C LEU A 55 7.53 -18.11 -15.48
N LYS A 56 8.54 -17.22 -15.49
CA LYS A 56 9.84 -17.54 -16.13
C LYS A 56 10.89 -18.10 -15.17
N ARG A 57 11.04 -17.52 -13.99
CA ARG A 57 12.20 -17.76 -13.09
C ARG A 57 11.92 -18.69 -11.92
N VAL A 58 10.66 -18.92 -11.59
CA VAL A 58 10.27 -19.79 -10.48
C VAL A 58 10.31 -21.24 -10.92
N LYS A 59 10.86 -22.09 -10.07
CA LYS A 59 10.82 -23.56 -10.22
C LYS A 59 9.55 -24.06 -9.52
N VAL A 60 8.50 -24.29 -10.30
CA VAL A 60 7.20 -24.76 -9.76
C VAL A 60 7.31 -26.18 -9.22
N GLU A 61 8.22 -26.98 -9.77
CA GLU A 61 8.56 -28.33 -9.34
C GLU A 61 9.07 -28.41 -7.88
N ASP A 62 9.59 -27.30 -7.35
CA ASP A 62 10.06 -27.22 -5.96
C ASP A 62 8.92 -26.88 -4.97
N LEU A 63 7.71 -26.58 -5.48
CA LEU A 63 6.56 -26.20 -4.68
C LEU A 63 5.70 -27.41 -4.36
N SER A 64 5.73 -27.85 -3.09
CA SER A 64 4.81 -28.88 -2.60
C SER A 64 3.47 -28.29 -2.20
N LEU A 65 2.43 -29.13 -2.16
CA LEU A 65 1.10 -28.72 -1.67
C LEU A 65 1.16 -28.18 -0.23
N SER A 66 2.02 -28.74 0.63
CA SER A 66 2.19 -28.25 2.00
C SER A 66 2.80 -26.85 2.05
N ILE A 67 3.75 -26.52 1.18
CA ILE A 67 4.32 -25.17 1.05
C ILE A 67 3.24 -24.18 0.63
N LEU A 68 2.45 -24.52 -0.37
CA LEU A 68 1.37 -23.67 -0.88
C LEU A 68 0.26 -23.48 0.16
N GLN A 69 -0.13 -24.54 0.85
CA GLN A 69 -1.12 -24.47 1.92
C GLN A 69 -0.65 -23.54 3.05
N ASN A 70 0.58 -23.70 3.51
CA ASN A 70 1.16 -22.83 4.53
C ASN A 70 1.17 -21.37 4.08
N ALA A 71 1.50 -21.09 2.82
CA ALA A 71 1.49 -19.73 2.29
C ALA A 71 0.08 -19.12 2.28
N LEU A 72 -0.93 -19.90 1.90
CA LEU A 72 -2.34 -19.50 1.93
C LEU A 72 -2.82 -19.24 3.35
N ASP A 73 -2.46 -20.09 4.31
CA ASP A 73 -2.85 -19.95 5.71
C ASP A 73 -2.18 -18.71 6.34
N LEU A 74 -0.92 -18.44 6.03
CA LEU A 74 -0.23 -17.21 6.44
C LEU A 74 -0.90 -15.97 5.85
N ALA A 75 -1.32 -16.01 4.58
CA ALA A 75 -2.04 -14.91 3.94
C ALA A 75 -3.38 -14.61 4.65
N LYS A 76 -4.16 -15.65 4.97
CA LYS A 76 -5.41 -15.51 5.74
C LYS A 76 -5.16 -14.90 7.12
N LEU A 77 -4.16 -15.41 7.84
CA LEU A 77 -3.80 -14.90 9.16
C LEU A 77 -3.39 -13.41 9.09
N GLN A 78 -2.64 -13.02 8.06
CA GLN A 78 -2.23 -11.63 7.86
C GLN A 78 -3.44 -10.71 7.59
N ILE A 79 -4.41 -11.17 6.79
CA ILE A 79 -5.65 -10.43 6.52
C ILE A 79 -6.48 -10.27 7.80
N GLU A 80 -6.64 -11.33 8.58
CA GLU A 80 -7.36 -11.29 9.85
C GLU A 80 -6.69 -10.34 10.85
N LYS A 81 -5.36 -10.40 10.97
CA LYS A 81 -4.58 -9.50 11.82
C LYS A 81 -4.77 -8.04 11.39
N ALA A 82 -4.64 -7.76 10.11
CA ALA A 82 -4.85 -6.42 9.55
C ALA A 82 -6.25 -5.90 9.87
N SER A 83 -7.27 -6.73 9.65
CA SER A 83 -8.67 -6.39 9.93
C SER A 83 -8.90 -6.05 11.40
N LYS A 84 -8.34 -6.83 12.35
CA LYS A 84 -8.42 -6.56 13.80
C LYS A 84 -7.79 -5.22 14.19
N LEU A 85 -6.79 -4.76 13.44
CA LEU A 85 -6.12 -3.45 13.64
C LEU A 85 -6.80 -2.30 12.89
N GLY A 86 -7.91 -2.57 12.19
CA GLY A 86 -8.60 -1.60 11.33
C GLY A 86 -7.79 -1.24 10.08
N ILE A 87 -6.90 -2.13 9.63
CA ILE A 87 -6.09 -1.95 8.43
C ILE A 87 -6.77 -2.69 7.27
N LYS A 88 -7.05 -1.97 6.19
CA LYS A 88 -7.56 -2.51 4.93
C LYS A 88 -6.38 -2.81 4.00
N ILE A 89 -6.32 -4.03 3.49
CA ILE A 89 -5.36 -4.41 2.45
C ILE A 89 -6.04 -4.20 1.10
N ILE A 90 -5.42 -3.38 0.26
CA ILE A 90 -5.92 -2.97 -1.06
C ILE A 90 -4.97 -3.51 -2.11
N SER A 91 -5.48 -4.30 -3.04
CA SER A 91 -4.70 -4.81 -4.17
C SER A 91 -4.78 -3.86 -5.37
N ILE A 92 -3.80 -3.94 -6.27
CA ILE A 92 -3.80 -3.20 -7.53
C ILE A 92 -5.05 -3.48 -8.40
N ASN A 93 -5.76 -4.57 -8.10
CA ASN A 93 -6.97 -4.99 -8.79
C ASN A 93 -8.26 -4.44 -8.15
N ASP A 94 -8.18 -3.86 -6.95
CA ASP A 94 -9.34 -3.32 -6.26
C ASP A 94 -9.76 -1.96 -6.87
N ASN A 95 -11.06 -1.71 -6.95
CA ASN A 95 -11.62 -0.48 -7.53
C ASN A 95 -11.19 0.78 -6.78
N CYS A 96 -10.88 0.68 -5.48
CA CYS A 96 -10.40 1.80 -4.67
C CYS A 96 -8.89 2.05 -4.81
N TYR A 97 -8.15 1.23 -5.57
CA TYR A 97 -6.72 1.45 -5.80
C TYR A 97 -6.49 2.77 -6.54
N PRO A 98 -5.48 3.60 -6.17
CA PRO A 98 -5.23 4.88 -6.81
C PRO A 98 -4.97 4.74 -8.31
N HIS A 99 -5.82 5.37 -9.14
CA HIS A 99 -5.72 5.26 -10.60
C HIS A 99 -4.37 5.72 -11.13
N LEU A 100 -3.87 6.86 -10.64
CA LEU A 100 -2.59 7.42 -11.09
C LEU A 100 -1.39 6.57 -10.66
N LEU A 101 -1.52 5.78 -9.59
CA LEU A 101 -0.46 4.89 -9.13
C LEU A 101 -0.40 3.61 -9.93
N LYS A 102 -1.54 3.15 -10.48
CA LYS A 102 -1.66 1.85 -11.16
C LYS A 102 -0.70 1.71 -12.34
N ASP A 103 -0.50 2.78 -13.09
CA ASP A 103 0.32 2.80 -14.30
C ASP A 103 1.67 3.51 -14.09
N LEU A 104 2.13 3.58 -12.83
CA LEU A 104 3.40 4.21 -12.49
C LEU A 104 4.57 3.49 -13.16
N LEU A 105 5.28 4.19 -14.03
CA LEU A 105 6.45 3.70 -14.72
C LEU A 105 7.73 4.32 -14.13
N ASN A 106 8.79 3.54 -14.03
CA ASN A 106 10.13 4.07 -13.73
C ASN A 106 10.83 4.57 -15.00
N ASP A 107 12.05 5.11 -14.86
CA ASP A 107 12.88 5.61 -15.98
C ASP A 107 13.15 4.57 -17.07
N LYS A 108 13.04 3.29 -16.75
CA LYS A 108 13.20 2.15 -17.68
C LYS A 108 11.88 1.68 -18.27
N GLN A 109 10.81 2.48 -18.17
CA GLN A 109 9.45 2.18 -18.65
C GLN A 109 8.88 0.86 -18.07
N LYS A 110 9.30 0.50 -16.84
CA LYS A 110 8.76 -0.66 -16.11
C LYS A 110 7.73 -0.18 -15.10
N ASN A 111 6.58 -0.85 -15.06
CA ASN A 111 5.57 -0.58 -14.05
C ASN A 111 6.10 -0.96 -12.66
N VAL A 112 6.18 0.03 -11.78
CA VAL A 112 6.67 -0.10 -10.39
C VAL A 112 5.59 0.15 -9.35
N ALA A 113 4.33 0.27 -9.77
CA ALA A 113 3.21 0.44 -8.84
C ALA A 113 3.22 -0.67 -7.76
N PRO A 114 3.01 -0.36 -6.49
CA PRO A 114 2.83 -1.37 -5.44
C PRO A 114 1.68 -2.31 -5.78
N ILE A 115 1.87 -3.61 -5.60
CA ILE A 115 0.79 -4.57 -5.89
C ILE A 115 -0.24 -4.63 -4.76
N LEU A 116 0.19 -4.30 -3.55
CA LEU A 116 -0.65 -4.16 -2.36
C LEU A 116 -0.35 -2.84 -1.67
N LEU A 117 -1.40 -2.24 -1.11
CA LEU A 117 -1.34 -1.08 -0.21
C LEU A 117 -2.05 -1.46 1.09
N TYR A 118 -1.51 -0.99 2.20
CA TYR A 118 -2.08 -1.11 3.54
C TYR A 118 -2.62 0.25 3.94
N ALA A 119 -3.89 0.34 4.28
CA ALA A 119 -4.59 1.59 4.51
C ALA A 119 -5.35 1.56 5.84
N LYS A 120 -5.27 2.64 6.63
CA LYS A 120 -6.03 2.82 7.87
C LYS A 120 -6.68 4.19 7.88
N GLY A 121 -8.01 4.24 7.94
CA GLY A 121 -8.81 5.46 7.83
C GLY A 121 -9.63 5.50 6.55
N ASN A 122 -9.88 6.70 6.04
CA ASN A 122 -10.76 6.93 4.89
C ASN A 122 -10.08 6.63 3.55
N THR A 123 -10.40 5.48 2.96
CA THR A 123 -9.82 5.05 1.66
C THR A 123 -10.35 5.82 0.45
N ASP A 124 -11.42 6.62 0.58
CA ASP A 124 -11.93 7.44 -0.53
C ASP A 124 -10.94 8.55 -0.92
N LEU A 125 -10.07 8.93 0.03
CA LEU A 125 -8.99 9.90 -0.20
C LEU A 125 -7.95 9.43 -1.23
N LEU A 126 -7.86 8.13 -1.51
CA LEU A 126 -6.90 7.57 -2.48
C LEU A 126 -7.07 8.08 -3.90
N ASN A 127 -8.29 8.47 -4.28
CA ASN A 127 -8.61 8.99 -5.62
C ASN A 127 -9.07 10.46 -5.59
N GLN A 128 -8.96 11.14 -4.44
CA GLN A 128 -9.26 12.56 -4.30
C GLN A 128 -8.11 13.40 -4.89
N LYS A 129 -8.46 14.61 -5.41
CA LYS A 129 -7.44 15.59 -5.81
C LYS A 129 -6.53 15.90 -4.63
N SER A 130 -5.24 15.73 -4.82
CA SER A 130 -4.26 15.81 -3.73
C SER A 130 -3.11 16.73 -4.08
N VAL A 131 -2.51 17.33 -3.04
CA VAL A 131 -1.28 18.10 -3.12
C VAL A 131 -0.28 17.52 -2.13
N ALA A 132 0.91 17.15 -2.59
CA ALA A 132 2.00 16.71 -1.72
C ALA A 132 2.74 17.94 -1.16
N ILE A 133 2.88 18.01 0.17
CA ILE A 133 3.66 19.03 0.87
C ILE A 133 4.71 18.30 1.70
N ILE A 134 5.95 18.43 1.31
CA ILE A 134 7.12 17.80 1.92
C ILE A 134 8.23 18.82 2.13
N GLY A 135 9.14 18.54 3.05
CA GLY A 135 10.27 19.42 3.27
C GLY A 135 11.20 18.99 4.40
N SER A 136 11.97 19.92 4.92
CA SER A 136 12.95 19.67 5.96
C SER A 136 12.31 19.17 7.25
N ARG A 137 13.02 18.27 7.95
CA ARG A 137 12.66 17.85 9.33
C ARG A 137 12.92 18.96 10.36
N THR A 138 13.77 19.91 10.01
CA THR A 138 14.11 21.14 10.80
C THR A 138 13.97 22.33 9.87
N PRO A 139 12.72 22.79 9.60
CA PRO A 139 12.49 23.92 8.70
C PRO A 139 12.96 25.25 9.32
N THR A 140 13.24 26.24 8.47
CA THR A 140 13.37 27.63 8.90
C THR A 140 11.99 28.19 9.23
N ILE A 141 11.98 29.37 9.88
CA ILE A 141 10.72 30.09 10.19
C ILE A 141 9.89 30.33 8.92
N GLU A 142 10.54 30.69 7.81
CA GLU A 142 9.88 30.87 6.51
C GLU A 142 9.35 29.55 5.95
N GLY A 143 10.09 28.46 6.13
CA GLY A 143 9.67 27.12 5.73
C GLY A 143 8.45 26.66 6.51
N GLU A 144 8.40 26.89 7.82
CA GLU A 144 7.23 26.60 8.67
C GLU A 144 6.00 27.39 8.22
N LYS A 145 6.16 28.70 8.00
CA LYS A 145 5.09 29.58 7.52
C LYS A 145 4.57 29.12 6.16
N ALA A 146 5.46 28.77 5.22
CA ALA A 146 5.08 28.28 3.90
C ALA A 146 4.34 26.94 3.97
N ALA A 147 4.87 25.94 4.71
CA ALA A 147 4.22 24.65 4.89
C ALA A 147 2.81 24.80 5.51
N THR A 148 2.69 25.64 6.54
CA THR A 148 1.42 25.92 7.22
C THR A 148 0.43 26.62 6.30
N TYR A 149 0.86 27.69 5.62
CA TYR A 149 0.02 28.48 4.74
C TYR A 149 -0.52 27.65 3.57
N PHE A 150 0.35 27.01 2.80
CA PHE A 150 -0.08 26.26 1.62
C PHE A 150 -0.94 25.04 2.00
N SER A 151 -0.59 24.33 3.08
CA SER A 151 -1.42 23.20 3.54
C SER A 151 -2.83 23.66 3.91
N LYS A 152 -2.96 24.77 4.65
CA LYS A 152 -4.24 25.33 5.01
C LYS A 152 -5.04 25.75 3.80
N GLU A 153 -4.42 26.51 2.87
CA GLU A 153 -5.09 27.02 1.67
C GLU A 153 -5.60 25.88 0.79
N PHE A 154 -4.75 24.89 0.47
CA PHE A 154 -5.19 23.77 -0.34
C PHE A 154 -6.25 22.93 0.35
N ALA A 155 -6.09 22.64 1.65
CA ALA A 155 -7.08 21.88 2.43
C ALA A 155 -8.44 22.59 2.46
N SER A 156 -8.46 23.91 2.68
CA SER A 156 -9.69 24.72 2.67
C SER A 156 -10.37 24.76 1.30
N ASN A 157 -9.63 24.50 0.22
CA ASN A 157 -10.15 24.41 -1.14
C ASN A 157 -10.44 22.97 -1.58
N GLY A 158 -10.56 22.03 -0.63
CA GLY A 158 -11.00 20.66 -0.87
C GLY A 158 -9.93 19.70 -1.41
N PHE A 159 -8.65 20.11 -1.38
CA PHE A 159 -7.57 19.18 -1.71
C PHE A 159 -7.18 18.32 -0.52
N ASN A 160 -6.91 17.04 -0.77
CA ASN A 160 -6.28 16.16 0.21
C ASN A 160 -4.78 16.48 0.32
N ILE A 161 -4.31 16.81 1.52
CA ILE A 161 -2.90 17.08 1.76
C ILE A 161 -2.16 15.78 2.00
N VAL A 162 -1.18 15.49 1.16
CA VAL A 162 -0.37 14.26 1.24
C VAL A 162 1.02 14.58 1.76
N SER A 163 1.48 13.84 2.77
CA SER A 163 2.83 13.99 3.32
C SER A 163 3.33 12.69 3.97
N GLY A 164 4.60 12.67 4.44
CA GLY A 164 5.26 11.45 4.94
C GLY A 164 5.20 11.27 6.46
N LEU A 165 4.50 12.15 7.19
CA LEU A 165 4.43 12.15 8.66
C LEU A 165 5.80 12.28 9.37
N ALA A 166 6.83 12.82 8.70
CA ALA A 166 8.10 13.13 9.32
C ALA A 166 7.99 14.35 10.26
N LEU A 167 9.03 14.63 11.03
CA LEU A 167 9.12 15.89 11.78
C LEU A 167 9.20 17.09 10.83
N GLY A 168 8.90 18.30 11.32
CA GLY A 168 9.03 19.54 10.58
C GLY A 168 7.92 19.75 9.55
N CYS A 169 8.26 19.99 8.29
CA CYS A 169 7.29 20.35 7.26
C CYS A 169 6.13 19.37 7.10
N ASP A 170 6.40 18.07 7.17
CA ASP A 170 5.37 17.03 7.02
C ASP A 170 4.33 17.11 8.15
N ALA A 171 4.81 17.20 9.42
CA ALA A 171 3.94 17.31 10.57
C ALA A 171 3.10 18.61 10.50
N LEU A 172 3.72 19.73 10.12
CA LEU A 172 3.04 21.02 9.96
C LEU A 172 1.96 20.94 8.87
N ALA A 173 2.25 20.24 7.76
CA ALA A 173 1.30 20.04 6.68
C ALA A 173 0.04 19.31 7.16
N HIS A 174 0.20 18.18 7.84
CA HIS A 174 -0.94 17.44 8.40
C HIS A 174 -1.71 18.23 9.44
N GLN A 175 -1.01 18.86 10.39
CA GLN A 175 -1.64 19.69 11.44
C GLN A 175 -2.45 20.84 10.85
N SER A 176 -1.93 21.49 9.80
CA SER A 176 -2.59 22.63 9.17
C SER A 176 -3.81 22.21 8.37
N ALA A 177 -3.74 21.06 7.69
CA ALA A 177 -4.91 20.47 7.02
C ALA A 177 -6.02 20.13 8.02
N LEU A 178 -5.68 19.48 9.15
CA LEU A 178 -6.64 19.14 10.20
C LEU A 178 -7.26 20.40 10.84
N LYS A 179 -6.47 21.45 11.12
CA LYS A 179 -6.96 22.73 11.65
C LYS A 179 -7.90 23.44 10.67
N ALA A 180 -7.76 23.20 9.38
CA ALA A 180 -8.65 23.71 8.34
C ALA A 180 -9.88 22.80 8.11
N ASN A 181 -10.09 21.76 8.93
CA ASN A 181 -11.10 20.73 8.72
C ASN A 181 -11.01 20.05 7.34
N GLY A 182 -9.83 20.02 6.76
CA GLY A 182 -9.58 19.43 5.45
C GLY A 182 -9.02 18.01 5.53
N ALA A 183 -9.01 17.32 4.39
CA ALA A 183 -8.51 15.96 4.28
C ALA A 183 -6.97 15.91 4.30
N THR A 184 -6.42 14.86 4.91
CA THR A 184 -4.98 14.61 4.86
C THR A 184 -4.65 13.11 4.85
N THR A 185 -3.61 12.75 4.08
CA THR A 185 -3.13 11.38 3.92
C THR A 185 -1.65 11.30 4.26
N ALA A 186 -1.28 10.44 5.21
CA ALA A 186 0.10 10.18 5.56
C ALA A 186 0.60 8.90 4.87
N ILE A 187 1.69 9.00 4.10
CA ILE A 187 2.37 7.88 3.44
C ILE A 187 3.56 7.46 4.29
N LEU A 188 3.49 6.25 4.86
CA LEU A 188 4.45 5.79 5.86
C LEU A 188 5.48 4.83 5.26
N ALA A 189 6.74 4.97 5.67
CA ALA A 189 7.85 4.11 5.27
C ALA A 189 7.98 2.82 6.12
N HIS A 190 6.94 2.47 6.89
CA HIS A 190 6.87 1.28 7.72
C HIS A 190 5.46 0.69 7.71
N GLY A 191 5.31 -0.57 8.16
CA GLY A 191 3.99 -1.22 8.26
C GLY A 191 3.06 -0.49 9.24
N LEU A 192 1.75 -0.58 9.00
CA LEU A 192 0.75 0.05 9.87
C LEU A 192 0.44 -0.76 11.13
N ASP A 193 1.02 -1.93 11.27
CA ASP A 193 0.90 -2.83 12.43
C ASP A 193 1.98 -2.63 13.50
N VAL A 194 2.92 -1.71 13.25
CA VAL A 194 3.96 -1.31 14.19
C VAL A 194 3.73 0.10 14.74
N SER A 195 4.51 0.48 15.76
CA SER A 195 4.43 1.84 16.32
C SER A 195 4.81 2.89 15.27
N ILE A 196 4.08 4.00 15.29
CA ILE A 196 4.36 5.15 14.42
C ILE A 196 5.78 5.67 14.68
N TYR A 197 6.48 5.95 13.59
CA TYR A 197 7.76 6.63 13.57
C TYR A 197 7.68 7.89 12.68
N PRO A 198 8.17 9.05 13.16
CA PRO A 198 8.75 9.28 14.49
C PRO A 198 7.70 9.19 15.62
N LYS A 199 8.13 8.81 16.82
CA LYS A 199 7.23 8.62 17.97
C LYS A 199 6.49 9.90 18.39
N GLU A 200 7.10 11.05 18.13
CA GLU A 200 6.56 12.39 18.39
C GLU A 200 5.27 12.65 17.61
N ASN A 201 5.12 12.03 16.45
CA ASN A 201 3.96 12.18 15.58
C ASN A 201 2.89 11.09 15.78
N LYS A 202 2.98 10.30 16.86
CA LYS A 202 2.00 9.25 17.17
C LYS A 202 0.60 9.81 17.35
N ASP A 203 0.46 10.90 18.13
CA ASP A 203 -0.83 11.52 18.37
C ASP A 203 -1.37 12.22 17.12
N LEU A 204 -0.49 12.77 16.28
CA LEU A 204 -0.86 13.32 14.98
C LEU A 204 -1.40 12.23 14.05
N ALA A 205 -0.75 11.07 13.96
CA ALA A 205 -1.25 9.94 13.18
C ALA A 205 -2.64 9.47 13.66
N LYS A 206 -2.86 9.42 14.97
CA LYS A 206 -4.16 9.12 15.56
C LYS A 206 -5.20 10.17 15.15
N SER A 207 -4.87 11.46 15.30
CA SER A 207 -5.74 12.58 14.94
C SER A 207 -6.10 12.56 13.44
N ILE A 208 -5.17 12.17 12.55
CA ILE A 208 -5.45 12.02 11.12
C ILE A 208 -6.59 11.02 10.91
N VAL A 209 -6.50 9.83 11.51
CA VAL A 209 -7.53 8.79 11.34
C VAL A 209 -8.87 9.20 11.97
N GLU A 210 -8.84 9.80 13.16
CA GLU A 210 -10.05 10.25 13.89
C GLU A 210 -10.79 11.39 13.18
N ASN A 211 -10.09 12.19 12.37
CA ASN A 211 -10.67 13.27 11.57
C ASN A 211 -10.85 12.87 10.10
N ASN A 212 -11.19 11.61 9.85
CA ASN A 212 -11.52 11.10 8.52
C ASN A 212 -10.36 11.20 7.49
N GLY A 213 -9.12 11.27 7.95
CA GLY A 213 -7.92 11.18 7.14
C GLY A 213 -7.47 9.73 6.90
N LEU A 214 -6.29 9.56 6.29
CA LEU A 214 -5.78 8.27 5.87
C LEU A 214 -4.31 8.09 6.25
N LEU A 215 -3.96 6.93 6.76
CA LEU A 215 -2.60 6.42 6.81
C LEU A 215 -2.45 5.32 5.77
N ILE A 216 -1.39 5.35 4.99
CA ILE A 216 -1.12 4.36 3.94
C ILE A 216 0.35 3.93 3.94
N SER A 217 0.59 2.66 3.61
CA SER A 217 1.94 2.09 3.47
C SER A 217 1.97 1.02 2.39
N GLU A 218 3.13 0.81 1.77
CA GLU A 218 3.42 -0.33 0.89
C GLU A 218 3.86 -1.57 1.69
N TYR A 219 4.13 -1.42 2.99
CA TYR A 219 4.72 -2.46 3.84
C TYR A 219 3.66 -3.14 4.69
N GLY A 220 3.59 -4.47 4.56
CA GLY A 220 2.55 -5.29 5.20
C GLY A 220 2.88 -5.77 6.59
N ASP A 221 4.14 -5.90 6.97
CA ASP A 221 4.55 -6.46 8.25
C ASP A 221 5.94 -5.97 8.61
N ARG A 222 6.10 -5.42 9.83
CA ARG A 222 7.35 -4.99 10.50
C ARG A 222 8.50 -4.49 9.61
N LYS A 223 8.27 -4.36 8.30
CA LYS A 223 9.27 -3.82 7.39
C LYS A 223 9.34 -2.31 7.57
N SER A 224 10.52 -1.82 7.89
CA SER A 224 10.89 -0.41 7.89
C SER A 224 12.00 -0.24 6.88
N VAL A 225 12.00 0.88 6.16
CA VAL A 225 13.08 1.28 5.24
C VAL A 225 14.10 2.17 5.96
N VAL A 226 13.96 2.31 7.29
CA VAL A 226 14.83 3.15 8.12
C VAL A 226 15.70 2.27 8.99
#